data_5dcbbafaef6cda8d9ef25801dc428596
#
_entry.id   5dcbbafaef6cda8d9ef25801dc428596
#
_cell.length_a   1.000
_cell.length_b   1.000
_cell.length_c   1.000
_cell.angle_alpha   90.00
_cell.angle_beta   90.00
_cell.angle_gamma   90.00
#
_symmetry.space_group_name_H-M   'P 1'
#
loop_
_entity.id
_entity.type
_entity.pdbx_description
1 polymer ?
#
loop_
_entity_poly.entity_id
_entity_poly.type
_entity_poly.pdbx_seq_one_letter_code
_entity_poly.pdbx_strand_id
1 'polypeptide(L)'
;MTTFVLVHGGGHGGWCWKWTAAQLRARGHEVHAPTLTGFGDRSHLAACAPSFETFVEDITSLVTFEDLDRVVLVGHSMGGTIAPRVAEEIPERVERVVWLTAAVCEDGETLLDTIPQSPWIAAAVSIEADGTARTDPELILDAAIHDGTPEQRAFVRERHRPYPPHALVEPGRLTAFLALGLPTAYVVTTDDRTVEPEVQRRMAERLPGARRATVAAGHDAMITRPIEVAQALEDVCG
;
A
#
# COMPACT_ATOMS: atom_id res chain seq x y z
N MET A 1 -3.44 18.93 12.27
CA MET A 1 -2.23 18.07 12.29
C MET A 1 -2.73 16.64 12.37
N THR A 2 -2.27 15.78 11.51
CA THR A 2 -2.66 14.35 11.40
C THR A 2 -1.40 13.51 11.44
N THR A 3 -1.43 12.34 12.09
CA THR A 3 -0.34 11.37 12.08
C THR A 3 -0.63 10.31 11.02
N PHE A 4 0.18 10.26 9.97
CA PHE A 4 0.07 9.28 8.89
C PHE A 4 1.06 8.13 9.07
N VAL A 5 0.59 6.89 8.93
CA VAL A 5 1.41 5.70 8.80
C VAL A 5 1.20 5.11 7.41
N LEU A 6 2.24 5.16 6.58
CA LEU A 6 2.19 4.86 5.15
C LEU A 6 2.76 3.47 4.88
N VAL A 7 1.88 2.52 4.51
CA VAL A 7 2.23 1.12 4.26
C VAL A 7 2.39 0.90 2.76
N HIS A 8 3.56 0.44 2.35
CA HIS A 8 3.93 0.27 0.95
C HIS A 8 3.36 -1.01 0.30
N GLY A 9 3.42 -1.08 -1.02
CA GLY A 9 3.04 -2.23 -1.84
C GLY A 9 4.15 -3.28 -2.04
N GLY A 10 3.86 -4.30 -2.85
CA GLY A 10 4.79 -5.38 -3.19
C GLY A 10 6.06 -4.85 -3.88
N GLY A 11 7.21 -5.43 -3.54
CA GLY A 11 8.52 -5.06 -4.11
C GLY A 11 9.06 -3.69 -3.70
N HIS A 12 8.29 -2.91 -2.94
CA HIS A 12 8.66 -1.58 -2.48
C HIS A 12 9.30 -1.62 -1.06
N GLY A 13 9.36 -0.49 -0.42
CA GLY A 13 9.76 -0.24 0.95
C GLY A 13 9.33 1.18 1.31
N GLY A 14 9.56 1.65 2.51
CA GLY A 14 9.23 3.01 2.95
C GLY A 14 9.79 4.11 2.03
N TRP A 15 10.83 3.80 1.26
CA TRP A 15 11.44 4.69 0.28
C TRP A 15 10.47 5.20 -0.79
N CYS A 16 9.43 4.44 -1.15
CA CYS A 16 8.46 4.85 -2.18
C CYS A 16 7.62 6.07 -1.75
N TRP A 17 7.49 6.28 -0.46
CA TRP A 17 6.76 7.40 0.11
C TRP A 17 7.60 8.67 0.28
N LYS A 18 8.91 8.64 -0.06
CA LYS A 18 9.86 9.72 0.20
C LYS A 18 9.33 11.10 -0.15
N TRP A 19 8.77 11.27 -1.33
CA TRP A 19 8.32 12.58 -1.80
C TRP A 19 6.95 12.95 -1.24
N THR A 20 5.99 12.03 -1.20
CA THR A 20 4.68 12.26 -0.57
C THR A 20 4.82 12.57 0.92
N ALA A 21 5.66 11.82 1.64
CA ALA A 21 5.93 12.09 3.06
C ALA A 21 6.54 13.48 3.29
N ALA A 22 7.43 13.93 2.38
CA ALA A 22 7.98 15.29 2.44
C ALA A 22 6.89 16.35 2.25
N GLN A 23 5.93 16.13 1.32
CA GLN A 23 4.81 17.04 1.12
C GLN A 23 3.88 17.11 2.34
N LEU A 24 3.53 15.97 2.91
CA LEU A 24 2.69 15.91 4.12
C LEU A 24 3.38 16.60 5.32
N ARG A 25 4.68 16.34 5.53
CA ARG A 25 5.46 16.99 6.60
C ARG A 25 5.55 18.51 6.40
N ALA A 26 5.74 18.97 5.17
CA ALA A 26 5.76 20.40 4.84
C ALA A 26 4.43 21.10 5.13
N ARG A 27 3.32 20.34 5.19
CA ARG A 27 1.97 20.80 5.54
C ARG A 27 1.66 20.66 7.04
N GLY A 28 2.65 20.25 7.84
CA GLY A 28 2.52 20.17 9.30
C GLY A 28 1.97 18.85 9.83
N HIS A 29 2.00 17.78 9.05
CA HIS A 29 1.61 16.45 9.49
C HIS A 29 2.81 15.66 10.02
N GLU A 30 2.56 14.76 10.97
CA GLU A 30 3.50 13.73 11.37
C GLU A 30 3.38 12.54 10.39
N VAL A 31 4.52 11.99 9.94
CA VAL A 31 4.49 10.94 8.90
C VAL A 31 5.54 9.87 9.16
N HIS A 32 5.06 8.63 9.27
CA HIS A 32 5.88 7.43 9.36
C HIS A 32 5.68 6.60 8.09
N ALA A 33 6.78 6.13 7.51
CA ALA A 33 6.77 5.30 6.31
C ALA A 33 7.74 4.12 6.52
N PRO A 34 7.35 3.13 7.35
CA PRO A 34 8.20 1.99 7.64
C PRO A 34 8.41 1.11 6.42
N THR A 35 9.53 0.38 6.41
CA THR A 35 9.73 -0.74 5.49
C THR A 35 9.37 -2.03 6.21
N LEU A 36 8.49 -2.83 5.63
CA LEU A 36 8.09 -4.14 6.15
C LEU A 36 9.27 -5.11 6.13
N THR A 37 9.29 -6.04 7.05
CA THR A 37 10.33 -7.08 7.17
C THR A 37 10.44 -7.89 5.87
N GLY A 38 11.65 -7.97 5.33
CA GLY A 38 11.92 -8.67 4.08
C GLY A 38 11.75 -7.84 2.82
N PHE A 39 11.35 -6.56 2.93
CA PHE A 39 11.18 -5.63 1.79
C PHE A 39 12.27 -4.57 1.74
N GLY A 40 12.43 -3.92 0.61
CA GLY A 40 13.25 -2.73 0.40
C GLY A 40 14.65 -2.81 1.05
N ASP A 41 14.95 -1.86 1.91
CA ASP A 41 16.21 -1.80 2.69
C ASP A 41 16.32 -2.91 3.77
N ARG A 42 15.21 -3.60 4.08
CA ARG A 42 15.17 -4.77 4.96
C ARG A 42 15.11 -6.10 4.19
N SER A 43 15.36 -6.10 2.87
CA SER A 43 15.32 -7.30 2.00
C SER A 43 16.25 -8.42 2.46
N HIS A 44 17.33 -8.12 3.19
CA HIS A 44 18.22 -9.11 3.80
C HIS A 44 17.50 -10.03 4.80
N LEU A 45 16.32 -9.67 5.29
CA LEU A 45 15.47 -10.46 6.18
C LEU A 45 14.46 -11.34 5.44
N ALA A 46 14.37 -11.25 4.11
CA ALA A 46 13.43 -12.06 3.32
C ALA A 46 13.66 -13.57 3.50
N ALA A 47 14.92 -14.00 3.65
CA ALA A 47 15.28 -15.40 3.88
C ALA A 47 14.75 -15.97 5.22
N CYS A 48 14.31 -15.12 6.16
CA CYS A 48 13.64 -15.53 7.38
C CYS A 48 12.17 -15.96 7.15
N ALA A 49 11.70 -15.89 5.90
CA ALA A 49 10.32 -16.21 5.49
C ALA A 49 9.27 -15.55 6.40
N PRO A 50 9.26 -14.20 6.51
CA PRO A 50 8.33 -13.50 7.39
C PRO A 50 6.89 -13.79 6.97
N SER A 51 6.04 -14.10 7.95
CA SER A 51 4.62 -14.36 7.75
C SER A 51 3.84 -13.06 7.51
N PHE A 52 2.57 -13.18 7.16
CA PHE A 52 1.69 -12.01 7.06
C PHE A 52 1.59 -11.26 8.40
N GLU A 53 1.49 -12.00 9.51
CA GLU A 53 1.46 -11.44 10.87
C GLU A 53 2.71 -10.63 11.20
N THR A 54 3.88 -11.01 10.66
CA THR A 54 5.11 -10.22 10.82
C THR A 54 4.95 -8.81 10.22
N PHE A 55 4.25 -8.68 9.09
CA PHE A 55 3.99 -7.37 8.47
C PHE A 55 3.00 -6.54 9.29
N VAL A 56 1.99 -7.18 9.88
CA VAL A 56 1.06 -6.52 10.80
C VAL A 56 1.81 -6.06 12.05
N GLU A 57 2.68 -6.90 12.62
CA GLU A 57 3.49 -6.59 13.79
C GLU A 57 4.51 -5.47 13.52
N ASP A 58 5.11 -5.39 12.34
CA ASP A 58 5.99 -4.27 11.96
C ASP A 58 5.29 -2.90 12.15
N ILE A 59 4.00 -2.83 11.81
CA ILE A 59 3.22 -1.59 11.89
C ILE A 59 2.63 -1.37 13.28
N THR A 60 2.07 -2.40 13.90
CA THR A 60 1.51 -2.29 15.27
C THR A 60 2.60 -1.95 16.29
N SER A 61 3.79 -2.55 16.15
CA SER A 61 4.95 -2.22 16.98
C SER A 61 5.40 -0.78 16.77
N LEU A 62 5.50 -0.30 15.52
CA LEU A 62 5.81 1.11 15.27
C LEU A 62 4.82 2.04 16.00
N VAL A 63 3.51 1.82 15.81
CA VAL A 63 2.48 2.66 16.43
C VAL A 63 2.59 2.63 17.95
N THR A 64 2.87 1.46 18.53
CA THR A 64 2.95 1.27 19.97
C THR A 64 4.20 1.89 20.57
N PHE A 65 5.39 1.64 19.98
CA PHE A 65 6.66 2.08 20.57
C PHE A 65 6.97 3.54 20.31
N GLU A 66 6.41 4.15 19.25
CA GLU A 66 6.45 5.60 19.03
C GLU A 66 5.30 6.34 19.76
N ASP A 67 4.47 5.60 20.52
CA ASP A 67 3.29 6.10 21.26
C ASP A 67 2.36 6.95 20.36
N LEU A 68 2.15 6.49 19.12
CA LEU A 68 1.28 7.19 18.18
C LEU A 68 -0.19 6.95 18.54
N ASP A 69 -1.01 7.97 18.37
CA ASP A 69 -2.44 7.92 18.60
C ASP A 69 -3.21 8.57 17.45
N ARG A 70 -4.46 8.12 17.23
CA ARG A 70 -5.33 8.60 16.17
C ARG A 70 -4.64 8.60 14.79
N VAL A 71 -3.95 7.49 14.48
CA VAL A 71 -3.21 7.37 13.21
C VAL A 71 -4.14 7.17 12.02
N VAL A 72 -3.80 7.78 10.91
CA VAL A 72 -4.36 7.47 9.60
C VAL A 72 -3.46 6.44 8.93
N LEU A 73 -3.94 5.20 8.84
CA LEU A 73 -3.24 4.12 8.13
C LEU A 73 -3.51 4.25 6.63
N VAL A 74 -2.47 4.41 5.83
CA VAL A 74 -2.59 4.47 4.36
C VAL A 74 -1.93 3.24 3.77
N GLY A 75 -2.72 2.35 3.17
CA GLY A 75 -2.23 1.18 2.46
C GLY A 75 -2.16 1.44 0.95
N HIS A 76 -0.99 1.28 0.33
CA HIS A 76 -0.81 1.30 -1.11
C HIS A 76 -0.76 -0.13 -1.65
N SER A 77 -1.52 -0.42 -2.72
CA SER A 77 -1.46 -1.72 -3.41
C SER A 77 -1.63 -2.91 -2.44
N MET A 78 -0.62 -3.77 -2.30
CA MET A 78 -0.56 -4.84 -1.30
C MET A 78 -0.75 -4.33 0.14
N GLY A 79 -0.29 -3.11 0.47
CA GLY A 79 -0.49 -2.52 1.79
C GLY A 79 -1.96 -2.37 2.20
N GLY A 80 -2.88 -2.41 1.23
CA GLY A 80 -4.32 -2.43 1.47
C GLY A 80 -4.85 -3.70 2.11
N THR A 81 -4.11 -4.81 2.08
CA THR A 81 -4.44 -6.03 2.83
C THR A 81 -3.91 -5.97 4.26
N ILE A 82 -2.83 -5.23 4.50
CA ILE A 82 -2.15 -5.13 5.80
C ILE A 82 -2.81 -4.07 6.70
N ALA A 83 -3.10 -2.88 6.17
CA ALA A 83 -3.63 -1.76 6.95
C ALA A 83 -4.92 -2.11 7.73
N PRO A 84 -5.95 -2.81 7.17
CA PRO A 84 -7.13 -3.20 7.92
C PRO A 84 -6.81 -4.21 9.04
N ARG A 85 -5.83 -5.11 8.83
CA ARG A 85 -5.41 -6.08 9.86
C ARG A 85 -4.70 -5.40 11.03
N VAL A 86 -3.89 -4.37 10.75
CA VAL A 86 -3.31 -3.51 11.79
C VAL A 86 -4.42 -2.82 12.59
N ALA A 87 -5.46 -2.31 11.91
CA ALA A 87 -6.58 -1.67 12.58
C ALA A 87 -7.42 -2.66 13.43
N GLU A 88 -7.47 -3.95 13.07
CA GLU A 88 -8.10 -4.99 13.91
C GLU A 88 -7.32 -5.23 15.22
N GLU A 89 -5.98 -5.13 15.20
CA GLU A 89 -5.13 -5.38 16.37
C GLU A 89 -5.08 -4.19 17.34
N ILE A 90 -5.14 -2.95 16.84
CA ILE A 90 -5.03 -1.72 17.63
C ILE A 90 -6.12 -0.68 17.28
N PRO A 91 -7.42 -1.07 17.28
CA PRO A 91 -8.50 -0.21 16.80
C PRO A 91 -8.59 1.13 17.53
N GLU A 92 -8.23 1.17 18.81
CA GLU A 92 -8.25 2.38 19.65
C GLU A 92 -7.20 3.41 19.24
N ARG A 93 -6.14 3.01 18.54
CA ARG A 93 -5.07 3.88 18.03
C ARG A 93 -5.34 4.39 16.62
N VAL A 94 -6.34 3.86 15.91
CA VAL A 94 -6.60 4.15 14.49
C VAL A 94 -7.77 5.11 14.34
N GLU A 95 -7.54 6.24 13.67
CA GLU A 95 -8.58 7.20 13.32
C GLU A 95 -9.29 6.83 11.99
N ARG A 96 -8.53 6.31 11.02
CA ARG A 96 -9.02 6.04 9.67
C ARG A 96 -8.11 5.06 8.93
N VAL A 97 -8.70 4.28 8.04
CA VAL A 97 -7.93 3.49 7.05
C VAL A 97 -8.21 4.04 5.64
N VAL A 98 -7.13 4.29 4.89
CA VAL A 98 -7.17 4.81 3.52
C VAL A 98 -6.51 3.82 2.58
N TRP A 99 -7.19 3.45 1.52
CA TRP A 99 -6.66 2.67 0.40
C TRP A 99 -6.23 3.62 -0.71
N LEU A 100 -4.95 3.61 -1.07
CA LEU A 100 -4.43 4.31 -2.25
C LEU A 100 -4.16 3.27 -3.34
N THR A 101 -5.02 3.23 -4.36
CA THR A 101 -4.97 2.22 -5.45
C THR A 101 -4.65 0.81 -4.94
N ALA A 102 -5.35 0.39 -3.89
CA ALA A 102 -4.99 -0.77 -3.09
C ALA A 102 -6.11 -1.82 -3.07
N ALA A 103 -5.72 -3.07 -2.80
CA ALA A 103 -6.66 -4.18 -2.72
C ALA A 103 -7.59 -4.06 -1.51
N VAL A 104 -8.89 -4.25 -1.76
CA VAL A 104 -9.92 -4.47 -0.74
C VAL A 104 -10.42 -5.89 -0.95
N CYS A 105 -9.84 -6.84 -0.22
CA CYS A 105 -10.18 -8.26 -0.32
C CYS A 105 -11.40 -8.57 0.56
N GLU A 106 -12.42 -9.22 -0.01
CA GLU A 106 -13.53 -9.78 0.76
C GLU A 106 -13.07 -10.97 1.62
N ASP A 107 -13.97 -11.48 2.47
CA ASP A 107 -13.65 -12.61 3.34
C ASP A 107 -13.26 -13.84 2.51
N GLY A 108 -12.06 -14.33 2.72
CA GLY A 108 -11.48 -15.46 2.00
C GLY A 108 -10.86 -15.17 0.65
N GLU A 109 -11.04 -13.96 0.09
CA GLU A 109 -10.32 -13.54 -1.13
C GLU A 109 -8.87 -13.18 -0.80
N THR A 110 -7.95 -13.54 -1.68
CA THR A 110 -6.57 -13.06 -1.65
C THR A 110 -6.40 -11.81 -2.53
N LEU A 111 -5.26 -11.14 -2.41
CA LEU A 111 -4.95 -10.05 -3.34
C LEU A 111 -4.95 -10.53 -4.79
N LEU A 112 -4.42 -11.74 -5.04
CA LEU A 112 -4.36 -12.32 -6.39
C LEU A 112 -5.74 -12.66 -6.95
N ASP A 113 -6.73 -12.95 -6.11
CA ASP A 113 -8.12 -13.17 -6.53
C ASP A 113 -8.82 -11.83 -6.82
N THR A 114 -8.53 -10.81 -6.03
CA THR A 114 -9.18 -9.49 -6.09
C THR A 114 -8.76 -8.69 -7.32
N ILE A 115 -7.48 -8.76 -7.69
CA ILE A 115 -6.97 -8.13 -8.89
C ILE A 115 -7.14 -9.12 -10.04
N PRO A 116 -8.02 -8.85 -11.01
CA PRO A 116 -8.19 -9.74 -12.17
C PRO A 116 -6.80 -10.03 -12.74
N GLN A 117 -6.55 -11.29 -13.06
CA GLN A 117 -5.26 -11.71 -13.61
C GLN A 117 -4.99 -10.95 -14.91
N SER A 118 -4.49 -9.75 -14.76
CA SER A 118 -3.90 -9.03 -15.87
C SER A 118 -2.80 -9.93 -16.43
N PRO A 119 -2.80 -10.21 -17.73
CA PRO A 119 -1.77 -11.04 -18.34
C PRO A 119 -0.35 -10.61 -17.94
N TRP A 120 -0.15 -9.34 -17.61
CA TRP A 120 1.15 -8.84 -17.20
C TRP A 120 1.51 -9.20 -15.74
N ILE A 121 0.55 -9.29 -14.79
CA ILE A 121 0.85 -9.75 -13.41
C ILE A 121 1.37 -11.19 -13.45
N ALA A 122 0.68 -12.05 -14.20
CA ALA A 122 1.12 -13.44 -14.37
C ALA A 122 2.48 -13.55 -15.06
N ALA A 123 2.79 -12.62 -15.98
CA ALA A 123 4.07 -12.58 -16.69
C ALA A 123 5.18 -11.86 -15.91
N ALA A 124 4.80 -10.92 -15.03
CA ALA A 124 5.75 -10.05 -14.34
C ALA A 124 6.25 -10.62 -13.01
N VAL A 125 5.48 -11.50 -12.34
CA VAL A 125 5.84 -12.03 -11.01
C VAL A 125 6.32 -13.47 -11.14
N SER A 126 7.54 -13.74 -10.71
CA SER A 126 8.12 -15.09 -10.56
C SER A 126 8.37 -15.41 -9.09
N ILE A 127 8.30 -16.69 -8.74
CA ILE A 127 8.78 -17.19 -7.44
C ILE A 127 10.18 -17.73 -7.64
N GLU A 128 11.11 -17.15 -6.88
CA GLU A 128 12.52 -17.54 -6.89
C GLU A 128 12.75 -18.85 -6.11
N ALA A 129 13.91 -19.46 -6.28
CA ALA A 129 14.26 -20.71 -5.60
C ALA A 129 14.30 -20.61 -4.07
N ASP A 130 14.47 -19.40 -3.52
CA ASP A 130 14.45 -19.10 -2.09
C ASP A 130 13.04 -18.80 -1.55
N GLY A 131 12.01 -18.92 -2.40
CA GLY A 131 10.60 -18.66 -2.04
C GLY A 131 10.19 -17.19 -2.10
N THR A 132 11.08 -16.27 -2.44
CA THR A 132 10.71 -14.85 -2.62
C THR A 132 9.99 -14.63 -3.96
N ALA A 133 9.11 -13.64 -4.00
CA ALA A 133 8.54 -13.14 -5.23
C ALA A 133 9.48 -12.09 -5.85
N ARG A 134 9.68 -12.16 -7.16
CA ARG A 134 10.38 -11.14 -7.94
C ARG A 134 9.43 -10.60 -9.00
N THR A 135 9.37 -9.30 -9.14
CA THR A 135 8.71 -8.65 -10.28
C THR A 135 9.78 -8.22 -11.29
N ASP A 136 9.54 -8.47 -12.57
CA ASP A 136 10.42 -7.99 -13.64
C ASP A 136 10.50 -6.45 -13.58
N PRO A 137 11.72 -5.86 -13.43
CA PRO A 137 11.86 -4.42 -13.25
C PRO A 137 11.35 -3.58 -14.43
N GLU A 138 11.47 -4.06 -15.65
CA GLU A 138 11.02 -3.29 -16.83
C GLU A 138 9.49 -3.35 -16.94
N LEU A 139 8.88 -4.49 -16.65
CA LEU A 139 7.42 -4.61 -16.63
C LEU A 139 6.80 -3.76 -15.53
N ILE A 140 7.40 -3.69 -14.31
CA ILE A 140 6.88 -2.82 -13.25
C ILE A 140 6.99 -1.35 -13.64
N LEU A 141 8.08 -0.94 -14.31
CA LEU A 141 8.25 0.43 -14.77
C LEU A 141 7.24 0.84 -15.84
N ASP A 142 6.83 -0.10 -16.68
CA ASP A 142 5.84 0.17 -17.74
C ASP A 142 4.40 0.10 -17.25
N ALA A 143 4.13 -0.63 -16.20
CA ALA A 143 2.80 -0.74 -15.61
C ALA A 143 2.57 0.28 -14.48
N ALA A 144 3.46 0.33 -13.51
CA ALA A 144 3.24 1.10 -12.28
C ALA A 144 3.73 2.55 -12.34
N ILE A 145 4.78 2.82 -13.15
CA ILE A 145 5.42 4.15 -13.19
C ILE A 145 5.63 4.65 -14.64
N HIS A 146 4.73 4.29 -15.55
CA HIS A 146 4.78 4.71 -16.96
C HIS A 146 4.69 6.23 -17.14
N ASP A 147 4.04 6.94 -16.20
CA ASP A 147 3.86 8.39 -16.15
C ASP A 147 4.98 9.12 -15.38
N GLY A 148 5.99 8.39 -14.93
CA GLY A 148 7.13 8.93 -14.20
C GLY A 148 8.20 9.54 -15.10
N THR A 149 8.96 10.51 -14.55
CA THR A 149 10.15 11.04 -15.21
C THR A 149 11.25 9.97 -15.31
N PRO A 150 12.26 10.14 -16.20
CA PRO A 150 13.40 9.22 -16.26
C PRO A 150 14.09 9.02 -14.89
N GLU A 151 14.19 10.07 -14.08
CA GLU A 151 14.79 10.03 -12.75
C GLU A 151 13.95 9.22 -11.76
N GLN A 152 12.61 9.36 -11.80
CA GLN A 152 11.68 8.59 -10.97
C GLN A 152 11.70 7.10 -11.36
N ARG A 153 11.71 6.80 -12.66
CA ARG A 153 11.85 5.43 -13.16
C ARG A 153 13.18 4.79 -12.74
N ALA A 154 14.29 5.52 -12.85
CA ALA A 154 15.60 5.06 -12.38
C ALA A 154 15.60 4.82 -10.86
N PHE A 155 14.98 5.71 -10.09
CA PHE A 155 14.85 5.59 -8.64
C PHE A 155 14.14 4.29 -8.21
N VAL A 156 13.05 3.91 -8.89
CA VAL A 156 12.33 2.65 -8.64
C VAL A 156 13.17 1.45 -9.09
N ARG A 157 13.72 1.46 -10.32
CA ARG A 157 14.56 0.37 -10.86
C ARG A 157 15.70 0.01 -9.91
N GLU A 158 16.36 1.00 -9.32
CA GLU A 158 17.49 0.78 -8.41
C GLU A 158 17.08 0.18 -7.06
N ARG A 159 15.80 0.34 -6.65
CA ARG A 159 15.33 -0.01 -5.29
C ARG A 159 14.38 -1.18 -5.23
N HIS A 160 13.74 -1.51 -6.34
CA HIS A 160 12.85 -2.67 -6.39
C HIS A 160 13.65 -3.96 -6.14
N ARG A 161 13.15 -4.82 -5.24
CA ARG A 161 13.83 -6.04 -4.80
C ARG A 161 12.85 -7.21 -4.75
N PRO A 162 13.34 -8.46 -4.79
CA PRO A 162 12.53 -9.60 -4.40
C PRO A 162 11.98 -9.43 -3.00
N TYR A 163 10.81 -9.99 -2.75
CA TYR A 163 10.06 -9.76 -1.52
C TYR A 163 9.28 -11.00 -1.08
N PRO A 164 8.92 -11.12 0.21
CA PRO A 164 8.10 -12.21 0.71
C PRO A 164 6.69 -12.18 0.10
N PRO A 165 6.18 -13.30 -0.47
CA PRO A 165 4.90 -13.30 -1.18
C PRO A 165 3.66 -13.41 -0.28
N HIS A 166 3.81 -13.58 1.03
CA HIS A 166 2.71 -13.94 1.94
C HIS A 166 1.53 -12.96 1.90
N ALA A 167 1.78 -11.66 1.79
CA ALA A 167 0.71 -10.67 1.70
C ALA A 167 -0.07 -10.69 0.35
N LEU A 168 0.42 -11.43 -0.65
CA LEU A 168 -0.30 -11.63 -1.92
C LEU A 168 -1.36 -12.73 -1.82
N VAL A 169 -1.17 -13.68 -0.92
CA VAL A 169 -1.97 -14.90 -0.78
C VAL A 169 -2.71 -15.02 0.55
N GLU A 170 -2.55 -14.04 1.45
CA GLU A 170 -3.28 -14.00 2.71
C GLU A 170 -4.77 -13.71 2.45
N PRO A 171 -5.69 -14.52 2.99
CA PRO A 171 -7.12 -14.27 2.84
C PRO A 171 -7.59 -13.01 3.56
N GLY A 172 -8.42 -12.23 2.88
CA GLY A 172 -9.07 -11.06 3.44
C GLY A 172 -10.04 -11.39 4.58
N ARG A 173 -10.31 -10.40 5.44
CA ARG A 173 -11.24 -10.47 6.56
C ARG A 173 -12.06 -9.17 6.63
N LEU A 174 -12.59 -8.75 5.51
CA LEU A 174 -13.26 -7.44 5.37
C LEU A 174 -14.42 -7.26 6.37
N THR A 175 -15.23 -8.31 6.59
CA THR A 175 -16.35 -8.28 7.54
C THR A 175 -15.86 -7.96 8.96
N ALA A 176 -14.76 -8.58 9.41
CA ALA A 176 -14.20 -8.32 10.74
C ALA A 176 -13.71 -6.87 10.86
N PHE A 177 -13.01 -6.37 9.85
CA PHE A 177 -12.57 -4.98 9.83
C PHE A 177 -13.76 -4.00 9.82
N LEU A 178 -14.78 -4.20 8.98
CA LEU A 178 -15.95 -3.33 8.91
C LEU A 178 -16.75 -3.27 10.22
N ALA A 179 -16.73 -4.36 11.00
CA ALA A 179 -17.38 -4.40 12.31
C ALA A 179 -16.77 -3.44 13.34
N LEU A 180 -15.53 -2.95 13.10
CA LEU A 180 -14.90 -1.92 13.94
C LEU A 180 -15.57 -0.55 13.79
N GLY A 181 -16.29 -0.30 12.71
CA GLY A 181 -16.95 0.98 12.43
C GLY A 181 -15.99 2.14 12.19
N LEU A 182 -14.71 1.87 11.90
CA LEU A 182 -13.71 2.90 11.61
C LEU A 182 -14.01 3.65 10.31
N PRO A 183 -13.77 4.95 10.26
CA PRO A 183 -13.86 5.72 9.01
C PRO A 183 -12.92 5.15 7.94
N THR A 184 -13.40 5.07 6.71
CA THR A 184 -12.63 4.56 5.57
C THR A 184 -12.54 5.58 4.45
N ALA A 185 -11.52 5.45 3.60
CA ALA A 185 -11.42 6.21 2.36
C ALA A 185 -10.71 5.40 1.26
N TYR A 186 -10.99 5.75 0.02
CA TYR A 186 -10.32 5.17 -1.15
C TYR A 186 -9.87 6.27 -2.12
N VAL A 187 -8.59 6.25 -2.48
CA VAL A 187 -8.00 7.14 -3.49
C VAL A 187 -7.74 6.32 -4.74
N VAL A 188 -8.46 6.65 -5.83
CA VAL A 188 -8.34 6.00 -7.13
C VAL A 188 -7.28 6.71 -7.97
N THR A 189 -6.39 5.96 -8.60
CA THR A 189 -5.47 6.48 -9.63
C THR A 189 -6.08 6.24 -11.01
N THR A 190 -6.24 7.32 -11.82
CA THR A 190 -7.07 7.25 -13.03
C THR A 190 -6.36 6.73 -14.26
N ASP A 191 -5.02 6.67 -14.24
CA ASP A 191 -4.19 6.22 -15.35
C ASP A 191 -3.42 4.94 -15.00
N ASP A 192 -3.89 4.20 -13.98
CA ASP A 192 -3.26 2.99 -13.47
C ASP A 192 -3.35 1.84 -14.47
N ARG A 193 -2.18 1.27 -14.81
CA ARG A 193 -2.05 0.11 -15.69
C ARG A 193 -1.80 -1.18 -14.92
N THR A 194 -1.56 -1.09 -13.60
CA THR A 194 -1.37 -2.24 -12.70
C THR A 194 -2.70 -2.75 -12.19
N VAL A 195 -3.49 -1.85 -11.62
CA VAL A 195 -4.87 -2.11 -11.17
C VAL A 195 -5.78 -1.14 -11.89
N GLU A 196 -6.47 -1.62 -12.91
CA GLU A 196 -7.32 -0.77 -13.75
C GLU A 196 -8.28 0.08 -12.90
N PRO A 197 -8.50 1.37 -13.25
CA PRO A 197 -9.32 2.29 -12.46
C PRO A 197 -10.73 1.76 -12.18
N GLU A 198 -11.28 0.98 -13.10
CA GLU A 198 -12.60 0.37 -12.93
C GLU A 198 -12.60 -0.72 -11.86
N VAL A 199 -11.52 -1.50 -11.77
CA VAL A 199 -11.31 -2.48 -10.70
C VAL A 199 -11.19 -1.76 -9.36
N GLN A 200 -10.43 -0.69 -9.30
CA GLN A 200 -10.29 0.14 -8.09
C GLN A 200 -11.65 0.69 -7.62
N ARG A 201 -12.49 1.18 -8.53
CA ARG A 201 -13.83 1.68 -8.18
C ARG A 201 -14.72 0.58 -7.60
N ARG A 202 -14.73 -0.62 -8.21
CA ARG A 202 -15.46 -1.78 -7.66
C ARG A 202 -14.95 -2.16 -6.27
N MET A 203 -13.63 -2.18 -6.05
CA MET A 203 -13.07 -2.42 -4.71
C MET A 203 -13.49 -1.33 -3.70
N ALA A 204 -13.51 -0.08 -4.12
CA ALA A 204 -13.98 1.02 -3.27
C ALA A 204 -15.47 0.88 -2.87
N GLU A 205 -16.31 0.24 -3.70
CA GLU A 205 -17.71 -0.04 -3.39
C GLU A 205 -17.90 -1.04 -2.24
N ARG A 206 -16.86 -1.86 -1.96
CA ARG A 206 -16.84 -2.79 -0.82
C ARG A 206 -16.70 -2.08 0.54
N LEU A 207 -16.41 -0.76 0.54
CA LEU A 207 -16.23 0.07 1.73
C LEU A 207 -17.44 1.01 1.93
N PRO A 208 -18.44 0.62 2.72
CA PRO A 208 -19.65 1.42 2.95
C PRO A 208 -19.31 2.77 3.55
N GLY A 209 -19.82 3.86 2.98
CA GLY A 209 -19.60 5.22 3.47
C GLY A 209 -18.17 5.74 3.31
N ALA A 210 -17.30 5.04 2.60
CA ALA A 210 -15.93 5.48 2.36
C ALA A 210 -15.89 6.82 1.63
N ARG A 211 -15.05 7.75 2.11
CA ARG A 211 -14.71 8.95 1.35
C ARG A 211 -13.90 8.56 0.12
N ARG A 212 -14.04 9.31 -0.96
CA ARG A 212 -13.39 8.99 -2.24
C ARG A 212 -12.67 10.21 -2.79
N ALA A 213 -11.47 9.99 -3.30
CA ALA A 213 -10.72 10.97 -4.07
C ALA A 213 -10.12 10.30 -5.32
N THR A 214 -9.64 11.11 -6.25
CA THR A 214 -8.96 10.63 -7.46
C THR A 214 -7.67 11.38 -7.68
N VAL A 215 -6.66 10.70 -8.21
CA VAL A 215 -5.39 11.28 -8.65
C VAL A 215 -5.14 10.85 -10.09
N ALA A 216 -4.88 11.81 -10.98
CA ALA A 216 -4.50 11.53 -12.37
C ALA A 216 -3.04 11.05 -12.41
N ALA A 217 -2.84 9.75 -12.23
CA ALA A 217 -1.53 9.11 -12.13
C ALA A 217 -1.61 7.62 -12.43
N GLY A 218 -0.43 7.02 -12.68
CA GLY A 218 -0.22 5.57 -12.67
C GLY A 218 -0.28 4.98 -11.25
N HIS A 219 0.08 3.70 -11.12
CA HIS A 219 -0.02 2.95 -9.87
C HIS A 219 0.82 3.55 -8.74
N ASP A 220 2.07 3.93 -9.04
CA ASP A 220 2.99 4.51 -8.07
C ASP A 220 2.82 6.05 -7.96
N ALA A 221 1.57 6.50 -7.81
CA ALA A 221 1.21 7.90 -7.70
C ALA A 221 1.98 8.65 -6.60
N MET A 222 2.31 7.97 -5.48
CA MET A 222 3.09 8.55 -4.39
C MET A 222 4.52 8.95 -4.81
N ILE A 223 5.00 8.43 -5.95
CA ILE A 223 6.28 8.77 -6.55
C ILE A 223 6.10 9.80 -7.67
N THR A 224 5.10 9.59 -8.57
CA THR A 224 4.95 10.39 -9.79
C THR A 224 4.18 11.69 -9.56
N ARG A 225 3.26 11.72 -8.60
CA ARG A 225 2.37 12.85 -8.26
C ARG A 225 2.28 13.09 -6.74
N PRO A 226 3.44 13.29 -6.06
CA PRO A 226 3.47 13.35 -4.58
C PRO A 226 2.67 14.50 -3.99
N ILE A 227 2.53 15.62 -4.70
CA ILE A 227 1.76 16.79 -4.25
C ILE A 227 0.27 16.47 -4.28
N GLU A 228 -0.21 15.89 -5.38
CA GLU A 228 -1.60 15.52 -5.61
C GLU A 228 -2.02 14.38 -4.67
N VAL A 229 -1.14 13.41 -4.42
CA VAL A 229 -1.41 12.34 -3.43
C VAL A 229 -1.49 12.92 -2.02
N ALA A 230 -0.57 13.80 -1.63
CA ALA A 230 -0.66 14.46 -0.32
C ALA A 230 -1.97 15.23 -0.16
N GLN A 231 -2.40 15.98 -1.18
CA GLN A 231 -3.67 16.69 -1.17
C GLN A 231 -4.86 15.74 -1.08
N ALA A 232 -4.89 14.67 -1.88
CA ALA A 232 -5.97 13.69 -1.85
C ALA A 232 -6.09 13.02 -0.47
N LEU A 233 -4.96 12.73 0.20
CA LEU A 233 -4.95 12.18 1.57
C LEU A 233 -5.53 13.18 2.57
N GLU A 234 -5.19 14.47 2.48
CA GLU A 234 -5.80 15.51 3.33
C GLU A 234 -7.31 15.62 3.09
N ASP A 235 -7.73 15.67 1.81
CA ASP A 235 -9.14 15.84 1.44
C ASP A 235 -10.02 14.69 1.97
N VAL A 236 -9.51 13.46 2.01
CA VAL A 236 -10.26 12.33 2.56
C VAL A 236 -10.17 12.23 4.08
N CYS A 237 -9.28 12.95 4.73
CA CYS A 237 -9.14 13.00 6.19
C CYS A 237 -9.92 14.17 6.82
N GLY A 238 -10.04 15.31 6.14
CA GLY A 238 -10.81 16.50 6.59
C GLY A 238 -12.30 16.27 6.46
#